data_f4176df652e01a332249810cab0154d3
#
_entry.id   f4176df652e01a332249810cab0154d3
#
_cell.length_a   1.000
_cell.length_b   1.000
_cell.length_c   1.000
_cell.angle_alpha   90.00
_cell.angle_beta   90.00
_cell.angle_gamma   90.00
#
_symmetry.space_group_name_H-M   'P 1'
#
loop_
_entity.id
_entity.type
_entity.pdbx_description
1 polymer ?
#
loop_
_entity_poly.entity_id
_entity_poly.type
_entity_poly.pdbx_seq_one_letter_code
_entity_poly.pdbx_strand_id
1 'polypeptide(L)'
;MKITILGSGTCVPSLKRSSCSVLIEIAQSLLLFDSGAGTMRRLLEAGVTIDKLSHIFYSHLHPDHTAEIVPFLFATKYPHTYRRRKPFTIVAAKGFIDFYEKLKFAYGQWIELAPGLLSISELDTTGRDHLDCDLFDVDSLPMDHTDMSLAYRITGPDGRSIVYSGDTDLCDNLVTLAKGVDVLICESALPDEIKVSGHLTPSLAGRIATQAGVKKLVLTHFYPECDAVNVSEQCRKAYHGPLVLAEDLMEIKLS
;
A
#
# COMPACT_ATOMS: atom_id res chain seq x y z
N MET A 1 -12.39 7.52 8.68
CA MET A 1 -11.41 6.58 8.12
C MET A 1 -10.53 6.01 9.22
N LYS A 2 -10.14 4.72 9.12
CA LYS A 2 -9.14 4.10 9.99
C LYS A 2 -8.07 3.44 9.12
N ILE A 3 -6.82 3.63 9.48
CA ILE A 3 -5.65 2.98 8.86
C ILE A 3 -5.11 1.97 9.86
N THR A 4 -4.78 0.77 9.40
CA THR A 4 -4.00 -0.21 10.16
C THR A 4 -2.77 -0.58 9.34
N ILE A 5 -1.60 -0.34 9.87
CA ILE A 5 -0.33 -0.78 9.27
C ILE A 5 -0.20 -2.27 9.57
N LEU A 6 -0.41 -3.13 8.59
CA LEU A 6 -0.31 -4.58 8.76
C LEU A 6 1.15 -5.02 8.77
N GLY A 7 1.97 -4.43 7.90
CA GLY A 7 3.40 -4.65 7.84
C GLY A 7 4.14 -3.37 7.54
N SER A 8 5.19 -3.06 8.28
CA SER A 8 5.98 -1.82 8.20
C SER A 8 7.39 -2.04 7.65
N GLY A 9 7.74 -3.27 7.27
CA GLY A 9 9.03 -3.67 6.75
C GLY A 9 9.03 -3.91 5.25
N THR A 10 10.08 -4.62 4.80
CA THR A 10 10.42 -4.84 3.40
C THR A 10 10.53 -6.35 3.09
N CYS A 11 11.25 -6.71 2.01
CA CYS A 11 11.58 -8.09 1.67
C CYS A 11 12.51 -8.78 2.69
N VAL A 12 13.20 -8.03 3.55
CA VAL A 12 14.17 -8.60 4.50
C VAL A 12 13.43 -9.27 5.65
N PRO A 13 13.64 -10.58 5.88
CA PRO A 13 12.98 -11.28 6.98
C PRO A 13 13.30 -10.65 8.33
N SER A 14 12.27 -10.36 9.11
CA SER A 14 12.37 -9.74 10.42
C SER A 14 11.33 -10.32 11.38
N LEU A 15 11.69 -10.49 12.65
CA LEU A 15 10.72 -10.83 13.70
C LEU A 15 9.93 -9.59 14.17
N LYS A 16 10.42 -8.40 13.84
CA LYS A 16 9.86 -7.12 14.28
C LYS A 16 8.89 -6.53 13.27
N ARG A 17 9.13 -6.76 11.96
CA ARG A 17 8.39 -6.15 10.85
C ARG A 17 8.02 -7.19 9.81
N SER A 18 6.76 -7.24 9.42
CA SER A 18 6.29 -7.97 8.25
C SER A 18 6.50 -7.12 7.00
N SER A 19 6.54 -7.75 5.83
CA SER A 19 6.57 -7.04 4.54
C SER A 19 5.41 -6.04 4.42
N CYS A 20 5.62 -5.01 3.61
CA CYS A 20 4.74 -3.86 3.53
C CYS A 20 3.30 -4.25 3.18
N SER A 21 2.36 -3.81 4.00
CA SER A 21 0.93 -3.82 3.68
C SER A 21 0.15 -2.90 4.61
N VAL A 22 -0.91 -2.29 4.08
CA VAL A 22 -1.75 -1.33 4.81
C VAL A 22 -3.22 -1.65 4.58
N LEU A 23 -4.01 -1.67 5.66
CA LEU A 23 -5.46 -1.78 5.60
C LEU A 23 -6.08 -0.40 5.86
N ILE A 24 -6.98 0.02 4.97
CA ILE A 24 -7.78 1.23 5.15
C ILE A 24 -9.24 0.86 5.25
N GLU A 25 -9.88 1.27 6.35
CA GLU A 25 -11.32 1.17 6.56
C GLU A 25 -11.97 2.51 6.23
N ILE A 26 -12.84 2.53 5.21
CA ILE A 26 -13.55 3.71 4.77
C ILE A 26 -15.01 3.38 4.50
N ALA A 27 -15.93 4.12 5.12
CA ALA A 27 -17.36 3.82 5.08
C ALA A 27 -17.60 2.35 5.47
N GLN A 28 -18.06 1.52 4.52
CA GLN A 28 -18.29 0.09 4.71
C GLN A 28 -17.29 -0.78 3.92
N SER A 29 -16.24 -0.15 3.34
CA SER A 29 -15.24 -0.80 2.52
C SER A 29 -13.96 -1.06 3.29
N LEU A 30 -13.35 -2.23 3.04
CA LEU A 30 -12.04 -2.62 3.53
C LEU A 30 -11.09 -2.69 2.34
N LEU A 31 -10.12 -1.80 2.33
CA LEU A 31 -9.15 -1.64 1.24
C LEU A 31 -7.79 -2.12 1.73
N LEU A 32 -7.21 -3.10 1.04
CA LEU A 32 -5.85 -3.57 1.30
C LEU A 32 -4.91 -2.95 0.29
N PHE A 33 -3.84 -2.34 0.75
CA PHE A 33 -2.74 -1.82 -0.06
C PHE A 33 -1.54 -2.73 0.11
N ASP A 34 -1.12 -3.34 -0.98
CA ASP A 34 -0.11 -4.38 -1.08
C ASP A 34 -0.40 -5.61 -0.21
N SER A 35 0.19 -6.73 -0.57
CA SER A 35 0.05 -8.00 0.15
C SER A 35 1.38 -8.74 0.19
N GLY A 36 2.35 -8.13 0.85
CA GLY A 36 3.64 -8.75 1.11
C GLY A 36 3.52 -9.97 2.03
N ALA A 37 4.63 -10.67 2.22
CA ALA A 37 4.66 -11.91 3.00
C ALA A 37 4.16 -11.70 4.44
N GLY A 38 3.20 -12.50 4.89
CA GLY A 38 2.61 -12.43 6.23
C GLY A 38 1.32 -11.60 6.33
N THR A 39 0.91 -10.91 5.26
CA THR A 39 -0.27 -10.01 5.26
C THR A 39 -1.56 -10.71 5.70
N MET A 40 -1.85 -11.91 5.20
CA MET A 40 -3.07 -12.62 5.60
C MET A 40 -3.11 -12.95 7.10
N ARG A 41 -1.97 -13.29 7.68
CA ARG A 41 -1.86 -13.49 9.12
C ARG A 41 -2.09 -12.18 9.87
N ARG A 42 -1.48 -11.08 9.42
CA ARG A 42 -1.64 -9.76 10.03
C ARG A 42 -3.09 -9.25 9.93
N LEU A 43 -3.79 -9.54 8.84
CA LEU A 43 -5.23 -9.26 8.73
C LEU A 43 -6.01 -9.97 9.84
N LEU A 44 -5.75 -11.26 10.09
CA LEU A 44 -6.42 -12.01 11.17
C LEU A 44 -6.09 -11.44 12.55
N GLU A 45 -4.84 -11.06 12.79
CA GLU A 45 -4.41 -10.41 14.04
C GLU A 45 -5.10 -9.03 14.22
N ALA A 46 -5.39 -8.32 13.13
CA ALA A 46 -6.20 -7.10 13.12
C ALA A 46 -7.73 -7.36 13.18
N GLY A 47 -8.16 -8.61 13.33
CA GLY A 47 -9.59 -8.98 13.42
C GLY A 47 -10.33 -8.98 12.07
N VAL A 48 -9.62 -8.99 10.96
CA VAL A 48 -10.18 -8.95 9.60
C VAL A 48 -9.88 -10.24 8.85
N THR A 49 -10.91 -10.83 8.26
CA THR A 49 -10.78 -12.01 7.39
C THR A 49 -10.73 -11.58 5.92
N ILE A 50 -10.03 -12.36 5.09
CA ILE A 50 -9.78 -12.03 3.67
C ILE A 50 -11.08 -11.87 2.85
N ASP A 51 -12.16 -12.55 3.23
CA ASP A 51 -13.46 -12.45 2.55
C ASP A 51 -14.18 -11.12 2.74
N LYS A 52 -13.73 -10.30 3.69
CA LYS A 52 -14.28 -8.96 3.95
C LYS A 52 -13.65 -7.86 3.10
N LEU A 53 -12.48 -8.10 2.52
CA LEU A 53 -11.82 -7.10 1.66
C LEU A 53 -12.68 -6.81 0.43
N SER A 54 -12.92 -5.54 0.15
CA SER A 54 -13.64 -5.10 -1.06
C SER A 54 -12.68 -4.81 -2.22
N HIS A 55 -11.51 -4.26 -1.91
CA HIS A 55 -10.49 -3.91 -2.89
C HIS A 55 -9.10 -4.29 -2.39
N ILE A 56 -8.23 -4.66 -3.33
CA ILE A 56 -6.80 -4.83 -3.10
C ILE A 56 -6.08 -3.94 -4.10
N PHE A 57 -5.27 -3.02 -3.62
CA PHE A 57 -4.46 -2.13 -4.42
C PHE A 57 -3.02 -2.63 -4.42
N TYR A 58 -2.42 -2.80 -5.59
CA TYR A 58 -1.00 -3.08 -5.71
C TYR A 58 -0.27 -1.85 -6.21
N SER A 59 0.68 -1.37 -5.40
CA SER A 59 1.52 -0.23 -5.78
C SER A 59 2.44 -0.56 -6.93
N HIS A 60 3.03 -1.76 -6.92
CA HIS A 60 3.89 -2.32 -7.97
C HIS A 60 4.04 -3.84 -7.81
N LEU A 61 4.89 -4.49 -8.62
CA LEU A 61 4.95 -5.95 -8.70
C LEU A 61 6.14 -6.60 -7.98
N HIS A 62 6.90 -5.89 -7.14
CA HIS A 62 7.95 -6.52 -6.37
C HIS A 62 7.38 -7.59 -5.40
N PRO A 63 8.15 -8.67 -5.13
CA PRO A 63 7.65 -9.78 -4.32
C PRO A 63 7.22 -9.40 -2.91
N ASP A 64 7.85 -8.43 -2.27
CA ASP A 64 7.49 -7.96 -0.94
C ASP A 64 6.20 -7.13 -0.90
N HIS A 65 5.63 -6.80 -2.06
CA HIS A 65 4.32 -6.17 -2.21
C HIS A 65 3.25 -7.14 -2.73
N THR A 66 3.65 -8.25 -3.39
CA THR A 66 2.73 -9.17 -4.07
C THR A 66 2.81 -10.63 -3.62
N ALA A 67 3.71 -10.96 -2.68
CA ALA A 67 4.00 -12.37 -2.31
C ALA A 67 2.76 -13.18 -1.92
N GLU A 68 1.74 -12.55 -1.34
CA GLU A 68 0.53 -13.27 -0.90
C GLU A 68 -0.61 -13.28 -1.90
N ILE A 69 -0.45 -12.76 -3.13
CA ILE A 69 -1.52 -12.83 -4.15
C ILE A 69 -1.94 -14.28 -4.44
N VAL A 70 -0.99 -15.18 -4.62
CA VAL A 70 -1.27 -16.59 -4.93
C VAL A 70 -1.93 -17.30 -3.75
N PRO A 71 -1.37 -17.32 -2.54
CA PRO A 71 -2.02 -17.93 -1.38
C PRO A 71 -3.36 -17.24 -1.03
N PHE A 72 -3.51 -15.93 -1.25
CA PHE A 72 -4.78 -15.22 -1.08
C PHE A 72 -5.87 -15.74 -2.02
N LEU A 73 -5.58 -15.84 -3.32
CA LEU A 73 -6.52 -16.36 -4.31
C LEU A 73 -6.86 -17.82 -4.02
N PHE A 74 -5.89 -18.63 -3.64
CA PHE A 74 -6.10 -20.01 -3.24
C PHE A 74 -6.99 -20.12 -1.99
N ALA A 75 -6.71 -19.34 -0.94
CA ALA A 75 -7.52 -19.32 0.29
C ALA A 75 -8.94 -18.76 0.05
N THR A 76 -9.12 -17.87 -0.92
CA THR A 76 -10.41 -17.34 -1.35
C THR A 76 -11.30 -18.44 -1.97
N LYS A 77 -10.69 -19.42 -2.60
CA LYS A 77 -11.34 -20.55 -3.26
C LYS A 77 -11.55 -21.75 -2.31
N TYR A 78 -10.63 -21.97 -1.40
CA TYR A 78 -10.59 -23.10 -0.46
C TYR A 78 -10.24 -22.60 0.96
N PRO A 79 -10.69 -23.22 2.04
CA PRO A 79 -11.62 -24.32 2.22
C PRO A 79 -13.09 -23.86 2.17
N HIS A 80 -14.00 -24.82 2.24
CA HIS A 80 -15.45 -24.60 2.10
C HIS A 80 -16.02 -23.56 3.10
N THR A 81 -15.49 -23.49 4.31
CA THR A 81 -15.95 -22.59 5.39
C THR A 81 -15.66 -21.11 5.11
N TYR A 82 -14.54 -20.82 4.45
CA TYR A 82 -14.11 -19.44 4.15
C TYR A 82 -14.24 -19.09 2.66
N ARG A 83 -14.92 -19.95 1.89
CA ARG A 83 -15.12 -19.71 0.47
C ARG A 83 -15.81 -18.36 0.24
N ARG A 84 -15.11 -17.48 -0.42
CA ARG A 84 -15.62 -16.16 -0.74
C ARG A 84 -16.84 -16.24 -1.68
N ARG A 85 -17.86 -15.46 -1.40
CA ARG A 85 -19.07 -15.33 -2.21
C ARG A 85 -19.33 -13.92 -2.69
N LYS A 86 -18.64 -12.93 -2.09
CA LYS A 86 -18.76 -11.52 -2.47
C LYS A 86 -17.67 -11.15 -3.47
N PRO A 87 -17.99 -10.44 -4.55
CA PRO A 87 -17.00 -9.90 -5.47
C PRO A 87 -15.98 -9.02 -4.76
N PHE A 88 -14.80 -8.90 -5.35
CA PHE A 88 -13.78 -7.94 -4.97
C PHE A 88 -13.02 -7.49 -6.21
N THR A 89 -12.36 -6.34 -6.09
CA THR A 89 -11.59 -5.76 -7.17
C THR A 89 -10.11 -5.70 -6.80
N ILE A 90 -9.24 -6.10 -7.71
CA ILE A 90 -7.83 -5.75 -7.66
C ILE A 90 -7.64 -4.50 -8.52
N VAL A 91 -6.98 -3.49 -7.96
CA VAL A 91 -6.61 -2.26 -8.65
C VAL A 91 -5.09 -2.20 -8.70
N ALA A 92 -4.53 -2.02 -9.89
CA ALA A 92 -3.09 -2.00 -10.10
C ALA A 92 -2.72 -1.26 -11.38
N ALA A 93 -1.43 -1.09 -11.62
CA ALA A 93 -0.91 -0.51 -12.85
C ALA A 93 -1.25 -1.36 -14.08
N LYS A 94 -1.39 -0.71 -15.23
CA LYS A 94 -1.52 -1.37 -16.53
C LYS A 94 -0.39 -2.39 -16.75
N GLY A 95 -0.76 -3.61 -17.16
CA GLY A 95 0.13 -4.79 -17.26
C GLY A 95 -0.09 -5.80 -16.12
N PHE A 96 -0.90 -5.48 -15.11
CA PHE A 96 -1.21 -6.42 -14.03
C PHE A 96 -2.02 -7.63 -14.53
N ILE A 97 -2.91 -7.46 -15.50
CA ILE A 97 -3.65 -8.57 -16.09
C ILE A 97 -2.68 -9.59 -16.71
N ASP A 98 -1.67 -9.13 -17.44
CA ASP A 98 -0.66 -10.02 -18.01
C ASP A 98 0.16 -10.75 -16.92
N PHE A 99 0.50 -10.06 -15.84
CA PHE A 99 1.13 -10.68 -14.66
C PHE A 99 0.22 -11.75 -14.05
N TYR A 100 -1.07 -11.47 -13.87
CA TYR A 100 -2.06 -12.43 -13.34
C TYR A 100 -2.22 -13.66 -14.25
N GLU A 101 -2.26 -13.46 -15.58
CA GLU A 101 -2.31 -14.57 -16.54
C GLU A 101 -1.07 -15.47 -16.46
N LYS A 102 0.13 -14.89 -16.24
CA LYS A 102 1.37 -15.66 -16.00
C LYS A 102 1.29 -16.46 -14.69
N LEU A 103 0.73 -15.90 -13.64
CA LEU A 103 0.48 -16.64 -12.39
C LEU A 103 -0.53 -17.77 -12.62
N LYS A 104 -1.61 -17.55 -13.39
CA LYS A 104 -2.55 -18.61 -13.77
C LYS A 104 -1.89 -19.69 -14.61
N PHE A 105 -0.97 -19.34 -15.50
CA PHE A 105 -0.19 -20.33 -16.25
C PHE A 105 0.63 -21.23 -15.32
N ALA A 106 1.23 -20.65 -14.28
CA ALA A 106 2.04 -21.38 -13.31
C ALA A 106 1.23 -22.24 -12.34
N TYR A 107 0.10 -21.72 -11.83
CA TYR A 107 -0.69 -22.35 -10.76
C TYR A 107 -2.00 -22.98 -11.25
N GLY A 108 -2.40 -22.73 -12.50
CA GLY A 108 -3.59 -23.29 -13.13
C GLY A 108 -4.88 -22.98 -12.35
N GLN A 109 -5.77 -23.95 -12.35
CA GLN A 109 -7.08 -23.85 -11.70
C GLN A 109 -7.05 -23.52 -10.20
N TRP A 110 -5.89 -23.65 -9.54
CA TRP A 110 -5.79 -23.43 -8.09
C TRP A 110 -6.04 -21.99 -7.67
N ILE A 111 -5.74 -21.04 -8.54
CA ILE A 111 -5.93 -19.61 -8.28
C ILE A 111 -7.00 -18.97 -9.19
N GLU A 112 -7.56 -19.70 -10.12
CA GLU A 112 -8.64 -19.25 -10.98
C GLU A 112 -9.95 -19.24 -10.21
N LEU A 113 -10.54 -18.06 -10.01
CA LEU A 113 -11.79 -17.89 -9.26
C LEU A 113 -13.01 -18.09 -10.16
N ALA A 114 -14.16 -18.35 -9.55
CA ALA A 114 -15.41 -18.41 -10.28
C ALA A 114 -15.72 -17.06 -10.98
N PRO A 115 -16.33 -17.08 -12.18
CA PRO A 115 -16.71 -15.87 -12.88
C PRO A 115 -17.48 -14.89 -12.00
N GLY A 116 -17.13 -13.60 -12.08
CA GLY A 116 -17.75 -12.52 -11.31
C GLY A 116 -17.27 -12.35 -9.87
N LEU A 117 -16.34 -13.18 -9.36
CA LEU A 117 -15.77 -12.99 -8.02
C LEU A 117 -14.59 -12.01 -7.99
N LEU A 118 -13.77 -12.01 -9.04
CA LEU A 118 -12.62 -11.11 -9.18
C LEU A 118 -12.85 -10.19 -10.38
N SER A 119 -12.71 -8.90 -10.14
CA SER A 119 -12.53 -7.88 -11.16
C SER A 119 -11.12 -7.31 -11.06
N ILE A 120 -10.49 -6.99 -12.18
CA ILE A 120 -9.19 -6.31 -12.21
C ILE A 120 -9.39 -4.99 -12.94
N SER A 121 -9.02 -3.90 -12.26
CA SER A 121 -9.02 -2.55 -12.82
C SER A 121 -7.57 -2.11 -12.96
N GLU A 122 -7.13 -1.88 -14.19
CA GLU A 122 -5.80 -1.38 -14.48
C GLU A 122 -5.82 0.13 -14.65
N LEU A 123 -4.90 0.82 -13.98
CA LEU A 123 -4.73 2.26 -14.06
C LEU A 123 -3.52 2.63 -14.90
N ASP A 124 -3.59 3.80 -15.53
CA ASP A 124 -2.53 4.30 -16.41
C ASP A 124 -1.26 4.65 -15.62
N THR A 125 -0.11 4.37 -16.23
CA THR A 125 1.23 4.69 -15.69
C THR A 125 1.92 5.82 -16.45
N THR A 126 1.23 6.49 -17.38
CA THR A 126 1.80 7.60 -18.14
C THR A 126 1.40 8.97 -17.56
N GLY A 127 0.44 9.00 -16.65
CA GLY A 127 -0.04 10.23 -16.04
C GLY A 127 -1.03 9.96 -14.91
N ARG A 128 -1.81 10.99 -14.57
CA ARG A 128 -2.88 10.85 -13.57
C ARG A 128 -4.02 10.01 -14.12
N ASP A 129 -4.48 9.08 -13.31
CA ASP A 129 -5.70 8.32 -13.57
C ASP A 129 -6.65 8.42 -12.37
N HIS A 130 -7.94 8.10 -12.61
CA HIS A 130 -9.01 8.23 -11.63
C HIS A 130 -9.96 7.05 -11.72
N LEU A 131 -10.38 6.54 -10.56
CA LEU A 131 -11.38 5.49 -10.43
C LEU A 131 -12.42 5.89 -9.39
N ASP A 132 -13.68 6.00 -9.80
CA ASP A 132 -14.84 6.18 -8.93
C ASP A 132 -15.29 4.80 -8.39
N CYS A 133 -15.37 4.68 -7.07
CA CYS A 133 -15.72 3.45 -6.36
C CYS A 133 -17.00 3.58 -5.51
N ASP A 134 -17.99 4.32 -5.95
CA ASP A 134 -19.29 4.59 -5.27
C ASP A 134 -19.16 5.22 -3.87
N LEU A 135 -18.32 4.64 -2.99
CA LEU A 135 -18.14 5.04 -1.59
C LEU A 135 -16.86 5.84 -1.33
N PHE A 136 -15.96 5.93 -2.28
CA PHE A 136 -14.69 6.65 -2.20
C PHE A 136 -14.12 6.85 -3.60
N ASP A 137 -13.32 7.87 -3.76
CA ASP A 137 -12.58 8.15 -5.00
C ASP A 137 -11.13 7.70 -4.89
N VAL A 138 -10.56 7.28 -5.99
CA VAL A 138 -9.16 6.92 -6.13
C VAL A 138 -8.52 7.75 -7.23
N ASP A 139 -7.50 8.53 -6.88
CA ASP A 139 -6.59 9.11 -7.86
C ASP A 139 -5.25 8.38 -7.80
N SER A 140 -4.60 8.19 -8.93
CA SER A 140 -3.25 7.63 -9.00
C SER A 140 -2.31 8.49 -9.82
N LEU A 141 -1.02 8.37 -9.51
CA LEU A 141 0.08 8.91 -10.31
C LEU A 141 1.24 7.91 -10.34
N PRO A 142 1.99 7.85 -11.46
CA PRO A 142 3.20 7.03 -11.55
C PRO A 142 4.28 7.52 -10.60
N MET A 143 5.04 6.57 -10.05
CA MET A 143 6.13 6.81 -9.11
C MET A 143 7.48 6.47 -9.73
N ASP A 144 8.54 7.09 -9.19
CA ASP A 144 9.92 6.89 -9.67
C ASP A 144 10.55 5.65 -9.01
N HIS A 145 10.13 4.45 -9.47
CA HIS A 145 10.65 3.17 -8.97
C HIS A 145 10.69 2.11 -10.08
N THR A 146 9.53 1.69 -10.59
CA THR A 146 9.41 0.82 -11.76
C THR A 146 8.37 1.38 -12.73
N ASP A 147 8.36 0.91 -13.99
CA ASP A 147 7.36 1.34 -15.00
C ASP A 147 5.91 1.04 -14.59
N MET A 148 5.71 0.18 -13.59
CA MET A 148 4.40 -0.21 -13.06
C MET A 148 4.15 0.31 -11.64
N SER A 149 4.92 1.28 -11.16
CA SER A 149 4.76 1.84 -9.82
C SER A 149 3.76 2.96 -9.79
N LEU A 150 2.76 2.84 -8.92
CA LEU A 150 1.70 3.83 -8.68
C LEU A 150 1.61 4.18 -7.18
N ALA A 151 1.44 5.45 -6.88
CA ALA A 151 0.87 5.89 -5.61
C ALA A 151 -0.63 6.11 -5.75
N TYR A 152 -1.34 5.99 -4.66
CA TYR A 152 -2.80 6.11 -4.60
C TYR A 152 -3.24 7.17 -3.60
N ARG A 153 -4.15 8.05 -4.01
CA ARG A 153 -4.90 8.93 -3.13
C ARG A 153 -6.32 8.42 -3.01
N ILE A 154 -6.74 8.14 -1.78
CA ILE A 154 -8.10 7.73 -1.47
C ILE A 154 -8.81 8.89 -0.80
N THR A 155 -9.94 9.30 -1.37
CA THR A 155 -10.77 10.37 -0.83
C THR A 155 -12.14 9.82 -0.44
N GLY A 156 -12.52 9.99 0.81
CA GLY A 156 -13.79 9.53 1.33
C GLY A 156 -14.94 10.52 1.10
N PRO A 157 -16.20 10.09 1.34
CA PRO A 157 -17.38 10.91 1.14
C PRO A 157 -17.43 12.13 2.07
N ASP A 158 -16.65 12.14 3.14
CA ASP A 158 -16.50 13.24 4.08
C ASP A 158 -15.36 14.21 3.70
N GLY A 159 -14.74 14.02 2.54
CA GLY A 159 -13.63 14.81 2.01
C GLY A 159 -12.26 14.50 2.63
N ARG A 160 -12.18 13.61 3.62
CA ARG A 160 -10.88 13.16 4.17
C ARG A 160 -10.11 12.34 3.15
N SER A 161 -8.81 12.51 3.14
CA SER A 161 -7.97 11.86 2.14
C SER A 161 -6.67 11.30 2.72
N ILE A 162 -6.25 10.18 2.14
CA ILE A 162 -5.03 9.45 2.47
C ILE A 162 -4.27 9.24 1.19
N VAL A 163 -2.95 9.38 1.23
CA VAL A 163 -2.06 8.92 0.15
C VAL A 163 -1.21 7.76 0.66
N TYR A 164 -1.12 6.71 -0.13
CA TYR A 164 -0.17 5.61 0.01
C TYR A 164 0.84 5.70 -1.14
N SER A 165 2.12 5.86 -0.81
CA SER A 165 3.16 6.11 -1.81
C SER A 165 3.52 4.86 -2.63
N GLY A 166 3.40 3.63 -2.03
CA GLY A 166 4.19 2.51 -2.51
C GLY A 166 5.69 2.86 -2.43
N ASP A 167 6.51 2.19 -3.23
CA ASP A 167 7.93 2.49 -3.32
C ASP A 167 8.18 3.57 -4.39
N THR A 168 9.07 4.50 -4.07
CA THR A 168 9.41 5.62 -4.97
C THR A 168 10.70 6.31 -4.56
N ASP A 169 11.38 6.91 -5.52
CA ASP A 169 12.37 7.95 -5.27
C ASP A 169 11.69 9.32 -5.10
N LEU A 170 12.48 10.35 -4.89
CA LEU A 170 12.01 11.74 -4.82
C LEU A 170 11.44 12.17 -6.17
N CYS A 171 10.12 12.36 -6.25
CA CYS A 171 9.44 12.77 -7.47
C CYS A 171 8.33 13.78 -7.21
N ASP A 172 8.09 14.66 -8.18
CA ASP A 172 7.06 15.71 -8.11
C ASP A 172 5.62 15.12 -8.15
N ASN A 173 5.47 13.93 -8.72
CA ASN A 173 4.18 13.26 -8.76
C ASN A 173 3.65 12.94 -7.37
N LEU A 174 4.51 12.47 -6.43
CA LEU A 174 4.10 12.21 -5.07
C LEU A 174 3.74 13.50 -4.33
N VAL A 175 4.51 14.58 -4.54
CA VAL A 175 4.17 15.92 -3.99
C VAL A 175 2.80 16.38 -4.48
N THR A 176 2.54 16.23 -5.78
CA THR A 176 1.27 16.61 -6.42
C THR A 176 0.09 15.79 -5.88
N LEU A 177 0.24 14.46 -5.79
CA LEU A 177 -0.81 13.57 -5.33
C LEU A 177 -1.12 13.78 -3.84
N ALA A 178 -0.08 14.02 -3.03
CA ALA A 178 -0.19 14.20 -1.58
C ALA A 178 -0.59 15.63 -1.15
N LYS A 179 -0.83 16.54 -2.10
CA LYS A 179 -1.13 17.93 -1.75
C LYS A 179 -2.32 18.07 -0.82
N GLY A 180 -2.04 18.59 0.41
CA GLY A 180 -3.04 18.90 1.43
C GLY A 180 -3.78 17.70 2.03
N VAL A 181 -3.31 16.47 1.84
CA VAL A 181 -3.97 15.27 2.39
C VAL A 181 -3.92 15.22 3.92
N ASP A 182 -4.88 14.53 4.51
CA ASP A 182 -4.91 14.33 5.96
C ASP A 182 -3.77 13.43 6.44
N VAL A 183 -3.47 12.37 5.68
CA VAL A 183 -2.37 11.45 6.00
C VAL A 183 -1.62 11.07 4.72
N LEU A 184 -0.30 11.21 4.74
CA LEU A 184 0.61 10.59 3.78
C LEU A 184 1.28 9.39 4.45
N ILE A 185 1.01 8.19 3.95
CA ILE A 185 1.74 6.96 4.29
C ILE A 185 2.85 6.83 3.24
N CYS A 186 4.08 7.05 3.66
CA CYS A 186 5.20 7.21 2.77
C CYS A 186 6.31 6.20 3.11
N GLU A 187 6.85 5.57 2.08
CA GLU A 187 8.06 4.77 2.24
C GLU A 187 9.21 5.61 2.78
N SER A 188 10.12 4.99 3.49
CA SER A 188 11.37 5.54 4.00
C SER A 188 12.34 4.39 4.21
N ALA A 189 12.74 3.78 3.10
CA ALA A 189 13.37 2.46 3.09
C ALA A 189 14.68 2.42 3.88
N LEU A 190 15.54 3.41 3.72
CA LEU A 190 16.89 3.41 4.25
C LEU A 190 17.25 4.74 4.92
N PRO A 191 18.21 4.74 5.89
CA PRO A 191 18.74 5.97 6.47
C PRO A 191 19.30 6.94 5.42
N ASP A 192 19.35 8.24 5.77
CA ASP A 192 19.86 9.30 4.87
C ASP A 192 21.24 8.98 4.30
N GLU A 193 22.09 8.33 5.10
CA GLU A 193 23.48 7.98 4.77
C GLU A 193 23.61 6.83 3.76
N ILE A 194 22.52 6.07 3.56
CA ILE A 194 22.51 4.86 2.72
C ILE A 194 21.46 4.98 1.61
N LYS A 195 21.36 6.14 0.98
CA LYS A 195 20.39 6.38 -0.11
C LYS A 195 20.62 5.41 -1.27
N VAL A 196 19.55 4.73 -1.67
CA VAL A 196 19.49 3.85 -2.85
C VAL A 196 18.52 4.43 -3.88
N SER A 197 18.85 4.34 -5.16
CA SER A 197 17.96 4.78 -6.24
C SER A 197 16.64 4.02 -6.22
N GLY A 198 15.54 4.71 -6.49
CA GLY A 198 14.19 4.14 -6.46
C GLY A 198 13.55 4.10 -5.07
N HIS A 199 14.23 4.56 -4.01
CA HIS A 199 13.69 4.61 -2.65
C HIS A 199 13.95 5.95 -1.97
N LEU A 200 13.08 6.31 -1.04
CA LEU A 200 13.22 7.49 -0.19
C LEU A 200 14.06 7.19 1.06
N THR A 201 14.59 8.27 1.62
CA THR A 201 15.14 8.32 2.98
C THR A 201 14.22 9.15 3.88
N PRO A 202 14.39 9.11 5.22
CA PRO A 202 13.55 9.89 6.12
C PRO A 202 13.51 11.39 5.82
N SER A 203 14.65 12.00 5.48
CA SER A 203 14.68 13.42 5.16
C SER A 203 14.01 13.74 3.82
N LEU A 204 14.12 12.86 2.82
CA LEU A 204 13.46 13.01 1.52
C LEU A 204 11.94 12.85 1.64
N ALA A 205 11.47 11.86 2.39
CA ALA A 205 10.05 11.70 2.71
C ALA A 205 9.50 12.93 3.47
N GLY A 206 10.28 13.46 4.43
CA GLY A 206 9.97 14.71 5.13
C GLY A 206 9.90 15.91 4.20
N ARG A 207 10.79 16.01 3.21
CA ARG A 207 10.77 17.06 2.18
C ARG A 207 9.50 17.00 1.33
N ILE A 208 9.10 15.80 0.85
CA ILE A 208 7.85 15.63 0.12
C ILE A 208 6.67 16.06 0.98
N ALA A 209 6.60 15.61 2.23
CA ALA A 209 5.52 15.94 3.15
C ALA A 209 5.38 17.45 3.39
N THR A 210 6.51 18.16 3.49
CA THR A 210 6.54 19.63 3.66
C THR A 210 6.08 20.33 2.39
N GLN A 211 6.58 19.93 1.21
CA GLN A 211 6.20 20.52 -0.07
C GLN A 211 4.72 20.30 -0.40
N ALA A 212 4.20 19.12 -0.07
CA ALA A 212 2.79 18.79 -0.27
C ALA A 212 1.86 19.41 0.78
N GLY A 213 2.40 19.92 1.90
CA GLY A 213 1.59 20.45 2.99
C GLY A 213 0.69 19.42 3.63
N VAL A 214 1.19 18.19 3.84
CA VAL A 214 0.40 17.11 4.44
C VAL A 214 0.13 17.39 5.91
N LYS A 215 -1.06 17.00 6.41
CA LYS A 215 -1.43 17.24 7.81
C LYS A 215 -0.76 16.25 8.78
N LYS A 216 -0.47 15.03 8.33
CA LYS A 216 0.25 13.99 9.09
C LYS A 216 1.09 13.13 8.14
N LEU A 217 2.33 12.86 8.52
CA LEU A 217 3.23 11.93 7.82
C LEU A 217 3.37 10.65 8.63
N VAL A 218 3.20 9.51 7.96
CA VAL A 218 3.46 8.17 8.50
C VAL A 218 4.57 7.56 7.66
N LEU A 219 5.75 7.31 8.24
CA LEU A 219 6.85 6.63 7.58
C LEU A 219 6.72 5.12 7.76
N THR A 220 6.93 4.37 6.70
CA THR A 220 6.84 2.90 6.64
C THR A 220 7.90 2.33 5.69
N HIS A 221 7.85 1.03 5.42
CA HIS A 221 8.76 0.31 4.51
C HIS A 221 10.22 0.39 4.96
N PHE A 222 10.47 0.06 6.24
CA PHE A 222 11.80 0.17 6.83
C PHE A 222 12.63 -1.08 6.61
N TYR A 223 13.82 -0.92 6.03
CA TYR A 223 14.89 -1.91 6.10
C TYR A 223 15.48 -1.97 7.52
N PRO A 224 16.14 -3.09 7.91
CA PRO A 224 16.72 -3.23 9.24
C PRO A 224 17.72 -2.14 9.64
N GLU A 225 18.37 -1.50 8.66
CA GLU A 225 19.31 -0.40 8.86
C GLU A 225 18.64 0.81 9.52
N CYS A 226 17.34 1.00 9.29
CA CYS A 226 16.55 2.04 9.95
C CYS A 226 16.41 1.84 11.45
N ASP A 227 16.51 0.60 11.95
CA ASP A 227 16.44 0.31 13.38
C ASP A 227 17.72 0.72 14.15
N ALA A 228 18.83 0.98 13.44
CA ALA A 228 20.10 1.40 14.00
C ALA A 228 20.27 2.93 14.10
N VAL A 229 19.33 3.71 13.57
CA VAL A 229 19.42 5.18 13.53
C VAL A 229 18.15 5.85 14.07
N ASN A 230 18.24 7.16 14.33
CA ASN A 230 17.06 7.95 14.69
C ASN A 230 16.34 8.47 13.43
N VAL A 231 15.49 7.62 12.84
CA VAL A 231 14.66 7.94 11.65
C VAL A 231 13.84 9.22 11.87
N SER A 232 13.30 9.42 13.07
CA SER A 232 12.53 10.63 13.39
C SER A 232 13.38 11.90 13.28
N GLU A 233 14.59 11.87 13.81
CA GLU A 233 15.52 13.00 13.75
C GLU A 233 15.92 13.33 12.30
N GLN A 234 16.18 12.30 11.49
CA GLN A 234 16.47 12.49 10.08
C GLN A 234 15.28 13.14 9.33
N CYS A 235 14.06 12.64 9.53
CA CYS A 235 12.86 13.23 8.95
C CYS A 235 12.62 14.68 9.41
N ARG A 236 12.88 14.96 10.69
CA ARG A 236 12.73 16.29 11.29
C ARG A 236 13.67 17.36 10.70
N LYS A 237 14.70 16.97 9.95
CA LYS A 237 15.52 17.95 9.17
C LYS A 237 14.66 18.70 8.13
N ALA A 238 13.55 18.11 7.67
CA ALA A 238 12.72 18.64 6.60
C ALA A 238 11.22 18.76 6.92
N TYR A 239 10.68 18.01 7.91
CA TYR A 239 9.26 18.01 8.24
C TYR A 239 9.02 18.27 9.72
N HIS A 240 8.22 19.31 10.04
CA HIS A 240 7.92 19.73 11.41
C HIS A 240 6.47 19.48 11.86
N GLY A 241 5.65 18.90 10.97
CA GLY A 241 4.27 18.51 11.28
C GLY A 241 4.16 17.21 12.09
N PRO A 242 2.93 16.72 12.33
CA PRO A 242 2.69 15.45 13.00
C PRO A 242 3.35 14.28 12.25
N LEU A 243 4.27 13.59 12.91
CA LEU A 243 5.06 12.47 12.38
C LEU A 243 4.80 11.20 13.18
N VAL A 244 4.61 10.08 12.47
CA VAL A 244 4.47 8.74 13.03
C VAL A 244 5.47 7.82 12.33
N LEU A 245 6.20 7.01 13.09
CA LEU A 245 6.98 5.90 12.57
C LEU A 245 6.11 4.65 12.68
N ALA A 246 5.85 4.00 11.55
CA ALA A 246 4.96 2.84 11.51
C ALA A 246 5.55 1.64 12.25
N GLU A 247 4.67 0.96 12.96
CA GLU A 247 4.89 -0.36 13.54
C GLU A 247 3.80 -1.31 13.06
N ASP A 248 4.10 -2.60 13.02
CA ASP A 248 3.13 -3.61 12.64
C ASP A 248 1.91 -3.58 13.58
N LEU A 249 0.72 -3.69 13.01
CA LEU A 249 -0.58 -3.62 13.68
C LEU A 249 -0.93 -2.27 14.32
N MET A 250 -0.15 -1.22 14.06
CA MET A 250 -0.48 0.13 14.50
C MET A 250 -1.76 0.64 13.84
N GLU A 251 -2.66 1.19 14.66
CA GLU A 251 -3.89 1.83 14.19
C GLU A 251 -3.80 3.36 14.24
N ILE A 252 -4.26 4.01 13.17
CA ILE A 252 -4.34 5.48 13.06
C ILE A 252 -5.77 5.84 12.66
N LYS A 253 -6.46 6.58 13.52
CA LYS A 253 -7.81 7.08 13.23
C LYS A 253 -7.72 8.52 12.72
N LEU A 254 -8.46 8.81 11.66
CA LEU A 254 -8.69 10.16 11.19
C LEU A 254 -9.97 10.65 11.87
N SER A 255 -9.79 11.55 12.82
CA SER A 255 -10.89 12.22 13.56
C SER A 255 -11.42 13.40 12.76
#